data_66b2bf12c177c4c76e16ca44c4f6bd05
#
_entry.id   66b2bf12c177c4c76e16ca44c4f6bd05
#
_cell.length_a   1.000
_cell.length_b   1.000
_cell.length_c   1.000
_cell.angle_alpha   90.00
_cell.angle_beta   90.00
_cell.angle_gamma   90.00
#
_symmetry.space_group_name_H-M   'P 1'
#
loop_
_entity.id
_entity.type
_entity.pdbx_description
1 polymer ?
#
loop_
_entity_poly.entity_id
_entity_poly.type
_entity_poly.pdbx_seq_one_letter_code
_entity_poly.pdbx_strand_id
1 'polypeptide(L)'
;MSVSIDTVYQRVLGILNKEQRGYVTPQEFNLFANQAQGDIFEQYFYDINQFGRMPGNSTEYSDMLNLLDEKINIFEKTAEPVRNGLYFSLPTDLYRLGTVIYKNTTTNNFGITSTENIEAERINANEFLYINSSPLTKPKNVRPVFVANSSGYRIYGNSEITAPAEVELNYIKKPATVSWGYQIVFNESLY
;
A
#
# COMPACT_ATOMS: atom_id res chain seq x y z
N MET A 1 -6.12 -17.32 5.10
CA MET A 1 -7.46 -17.89 4.80
C MET A 1 -8.47 -16.76 4.81
N SER A 2 -9.27 -16.62 3.75
CA SER A 2 -10.37 -15.66 3.72
C SER A 2 -11.56 -16.23 4.50
N VAL A 3 -12.16 -15.42 5.37
CA VAL A 3 -13.37 -15.80 6.12
C VAL A 3 -14.58 -15.23 5.39
N SER A 4 -15.63 -16.04 5.22
CA SER A 4 -16.88 -15.57 4.60
C SER A 4 -17.55 -14.51 5.50
N ILE A 5 -17.97 -13.40 4.89
CA ILE A 5 -18.68 -12.32 5.59
C ILE A 5 -20.00 -12.81 6.20
N ASP A 6 -20.67 -13.75 5.54
CA ASP A 6 -21.89 -14.37 6.07
C ASP A 6 -21.65 -15.11 7.37
N THR A 7 -20.53 -15.84 7.47
CA THR A 7 -20.13 -16.52 8.72
C THR A 7 -19.92 -15.53 9.85
N VAL A 8 -19.32 -14.36 9.56
CA VAL A 8 -19.11 -13.30 10.57
C VAL A 8 -20.45 -12.73 11.01
N TYR A 9 -21.35 -12.42 10.06
CA TYR A 9 -22.69 -11.94 10.37
C TYR A 9 -23.48 -12.90 11.24
N GLN A 10 -23.50 -14.20 10.92
CA GLN A 10 -24.17 -15.23 11.70
C GLN A 10 -23.61 -15.34 13.13
N ARG A 11 -22.31 -15.20 13.30
CA ARG A 11 -21.68 -15.16 14.62
C ARG A 11 -22.11 -13.93 15.44
N VAL A 12 -22.15 -12.76 14.81
CA VAL A 12 -22.60 -11.52 15.45
C VAL A 12 -24.06 -11.66 15.89
N LEU A 13 -24.94 -12.17 15.02
CA LEU A 13 -26.33 -12.45 15.37
C LEU A 13 -26.45 -13.45 16.53
N GLY A 14 -25.63 -14.51 16.51
CA GLY A 14 -25.63 -15.50 17.61
C GLY A 14 -25.28 -14.89 18.97
N ILE A 15 -24.35 -13.93 19.00
CA ILE A 15 -23.98 -13.20 20.22
C ILE A 15 -25.11 -12.27 20.66
N LEU A 16 -25.68 -11.50 19.73
CA LEU A 16 -26.77 -10.57 20.01
C LEU A 16 -28.04 -11.28 20.51
N ASN A 17 -28.39 -12.43 19.90
CA ASN A 17 -29.54 -13.21 20.33
C ASN A 17 -29.37 -13.78 21.75
N LYS A 18 -28.15 -14.15 22.15
CA LYS A 18 -27.87 -14.58 23.54
C LYS A 18 -28.07 -13.46 24.56
N GLU A 19 -27.80 -12.21 24.14
CA GLU A 19 -27.94 -11.04 25.00
C GLU A 19 -29.33 -10.39 24.93
N GLN A 20 -30.25 -10.96 24.14
CA GLN A 20 -31.61 -10.42 23.91
C GLN A 20 -31.64 -8.95 23.45
N ARG A 21 -30.61 -8.52 22.73
CA ARG A 21 -30.42 -7.10 22.35
C ARG A 21 -30.97 -6.73 20.96
N GLY A 22 -31.69 -7.65 20.31
CA GLY A 22 -32.42 -7.32 19.10
C GLY A 22 -31.68 -7.67 17.81
N TYR A 23 -32.13 -7.08 16.71
CA TYR A 23 -31.73 -7.33 15.33
C TYR A 23 -30.75 -6.28 14.87
N VAL A 24 -29.68 -6.68 14.17
CA VAL A 24 -28.75 -5.77 13.50
C VAL A 24 -29.09 -5.73 12.01
N THR A 25 -29.29 -4.54 11.51
CA THR A 25 -29.55 -4.32 10.08
C THR A 25 -28.26 -4.56 9.25
N PRO A 26 -28.36 -4.95 7.97
CA PRO A 26 -27.20 -5.10 7.10
C PRO A 26 -26.35 -3.82 6.99
N GLN A 27 -26.98 -2.65 7.02
CA GLN A 27 -26.28 -1.35 6.98
C GLN A 27 -25.44 -1.12 8.23
N GLU A 28 -26.02 -1.35 9.39
CA GLU A 28 -25.30 -1.23 10.68
C GLU A 28 -24.15 -2.25 10.76
N PHE A 29 -24.39 -3.48 10.32
CA PHE A 29 -23.36 -4.50 10.27
C PHE A 29 -22.19 -4.07 9.38
N ASN A 30 -22.46 -3.59 8.16
CA ASN A 30 -21.43 -3.16 7.24
C ASN A 30 -20.63 -1.98 7.79
N LEU A 31 -21.29 -1.03 8.47
CA LEU A 31 -20.63 0.10 9.09
C LEU A 31 -19.64 -0.36 10.18
N PHE A 32 -20.11 -1.16 11.11
CA PHE A 32 -19.28 -1.66 12.22
C PHE A 32 -18.19 -2.63 11.76
N ALA A 33 -18.49 -3.48 10.76
CA ALA A 33 -17.51 -4.41 10.22
C ALA A 33 -16.36 -3.67 9.50
N ASN A 34 -16.66 -2.62 8.74
CA ASN A 34 -15.63 -1.80 8.11
C ASN A 34 -14.81 -1.00 9.12
N GLN A 35 -15.44 -0.46 10.17
CA GLN A 35 -14.73 0.20 11.25
C GLN A 35 -13.81 -0.77 11.99
N ALA A 36 -14.32 -1.92 12.44
CA ALA A 36 -13.53 -2.92 13.13
C ALA A 36 -12.36 -3.44 12.29
N GLN A 37 -12.57 -3.62 10.99
CA GLN A 37 -11.49 -4.01 10.06
C GLN A 37 -10.41 -2.93 9.97
N GLY A 38 -10.79 -1.66 9.92
CA GLY A 38 -9.87 -0.53 9.92
C GLY A 38 -9.06 -0.47 11.22
N ASP A 39 -9.72 -0.59 12.36
CA ASP A 39 -9.10 -0.55 13.69
C ASP A 39 -8.09 -1.70 13.87
N ILE A 40 -8.44 -2.91 13.45
CA ILE A 40 -7.54 -4.08 13.50
C ILE A 40 -6.33 -3.85 12.58
N PHE A 41 -6.55 -3.30 11.39
CA PHE A 41 -5.50 -3.02 10.43
C PHE A 41 -4.51 -1.98 10.97
N GLU A 42 -4.99 -0.90 11.59
CA GLU A 42 -4.13 0.13 12.22
C GLU A 42 -3.40 -0.43 13.44
N GLN A 43 -4.02 -1.34 14.18
CA GLN A 43 -3.41 -1.97 15.32
C GLN A 43 -2.14 -2.76 14.94
N TYR A 44 -2.11 -3.44 13.78
CA TYR A 44 -0.90 -4.15 13.34
C TYR A 44 0.31 -3.22 13.21
N PHE A 45 0.14 -2.00 12.71
CA PHE A 45 1.24 -1.03 12.61
C PHE A 45 1.65 -0.49 13.98
N TYR A 46 0.70 -0.31 14.87
CA TYR A 46 1.00 0.07 16.25
C TYR A 46 1.82 -1.01 16.95
N ASP A 47 1.40 -2.25 16.84
CA ASP A 47 2.06 -3.40 17.46
C ASP A 47 3.50 -3.58 16.94
N ILE A 48 3.74 -3.46 15.63
CA ILE A 48 5.10 -3.49 15.07
C ILE A 48 5.97 -2.40 15.66
N ASN A 49 5.46 -1.18 15.76
CA ASN A 49 6.20 -0.08 16.36
C ASN A 49 6.50 -0.32 17.85
N GLN A 50 5.57 -0.90 18.56
CA GLN A 50 5.73 -1.20 19.98
C GLN A 50 6.77 -2.31 20.21
N PHE A 51 6.64 -3.42 19.48
CA PHE A 51 7.57 -4.54 19.59
C PHE A 51 8.97 -4.19 19.06
N GLY A 52 9.09 -3.40 18.00
CA GLY A 52 10.38 -2.93 17.48
C GLY A 52 11.15 -2.00 18.42
N ARG A 53 10.48 -1.39 19.40
CA ARG A 53 11.12 -0.53 20.42
C ARG A 53 11.46 -1.25 21.70
N MET A 54 11.00 -2.48 21.90
CA MET A 54 11.33 -3.23 23.12
C MET A 54 12.81 -3.63 23.12
N PRO A 55 13.59 -3.24 24.15
CA PRO A 55 14.95 -3.71 24.30
C PRO A 55 14.90 -5.18 24.73
N GLY A 56 15.35 -6.07 23.89
CA GLY A 56 15.39 -7.46 24.30
C GLY A 56 16.13 -8.37 23.31
N ASN A 57 16.99 -9.21 23.85
CA ASN A 57 17.60 -10.35 23.20
C ASN A 57 16.67 -11.58 23.23
N SER A 58 15.38 -11.40 23.37
CA SER A 58 14.43 -12.50 23.48
C SER A 58 14.05 -13.00 22.08
N THR A 59 14.32 -14.25 21.80
CA THR A 59 13.95 -14.94 20.56
C THR A 59 12.42 -15.02 20.39
N GLU A 60 11.66 -14.97 21.48
CA GLU A 60 10.19 -14.98 21.46
C GLU A 60 9.60 -13.73 20.79
N TYR A 61 10.25 -12.56 20.95
CA TYR A 61 9.79 -11.33 20.30
C TYR A 61 10.11 -11.30 18.80
N SER A 62 11.14 -12.00 18.36
CA SER A 62 11.47 -12.14 16.94
C SER A 62 10.33 -12.84 16.17
N ASP A 63 9.75 -13.86 16.76
CA ASP A 63 8.60 -14.57 16.13
C ASP A 63 7.37 -13.70 16.01
N MET A 64 7.12 -12.82 17.00
CA MET A 64 5.97 -11.90 16.94
C MET A 64 6.12 -10.85 15.83
N LEU A 65 7.30 -10.33 15.60
CA LEU A 65 7.56 -9.39 14.50
C LEU A 65 7.34 -10.07 13.15
N ASN A 66 7.86 -11.27 12.96
CA ASN A 66 7.66 -12.04 11.72
C ASN A 66 6.18 -12.34 11.47
N LEU A 67 5.43 -12.70 12.50
CA LEU A 67 3.98 -12.94 12.40
C LEU A 67 3.20 -11.68 12.03
N LEU A 68 3.61 -10.51 12.54
CA LEU A 68 2.99 -9.23 12.21
C LEU A 68 3.34 -8.82 10.78
N ASP A 69 4.59 -9.02 10.36
CA ASP A 69 5.02 -8.77 8.99
C ASP A 69 4.25 -9.66 7.99
N GLU A 70 4.07 -10.94 8.28
CA GLU A 70 3.24 -11.83 7.46
C GLU A 70 1.80 -11.33 7.31
N LYS A 71 1.21 -10.76 8.37
CA LYS A 71 -0.14 -10.19 8.31
C LYS A 71 -0.19 -8.92 7.47
N ILE A 72 0.84 -8.08 7.51
CA ILE A 72 0.92 -6.85 6.72
C ILE A 72 1.23 -7.17 5.26
N ASN A 73 2.05 -8.16 4.97
CA ASN A 73 2.39 -8.58 3.61
C ASN A 73 1.16 -8.95 2.76
N ILE A 74 0.06 -9.37 3.39
CA ILE A 74 -1.22 -9.60 2.68
C ILE A 74 -1.76 -8.31 2.03
N PHE A 75 -1.41 -7.16 2.59
CA PHE A 75 -1.82 -5.84 2.10
C PHE A 75 -0.76 -5.18 1.21
N GLU A 76 0.42 -5.76 1.11
CA GLU A 76 1.44 -5.28 0.19
C GLU A 76 1.04 -5.57 -1.25
N LYS A 77 1.28 -4.58 -2.08
CA LYS A 77 0.99 -4.67 -3.51
C LYS A 77 2.04 -3.91 -4.30
N THR A 78 2.44 -4.52 -5.39
CA THR A 78 3.29 -3.90 -6.40
C THR A 78 2.44 -3.49 -7.58
N ALA A 79 2.64 -2.28 -8.08
CA ALA A 79 1.92 -1.79 -9.25
C ALA A 79 2.83 -0.92 -10.13
N GLU A 80 2.59 -0.98 -11.41
CA GLU A 80 3.12 0.01 -12.35
C GLU A 80 2.25 1.28 -12.26
N PRO A 81 2.86 2.44 -12.04
CA PRO A 81 2.11 3.68 -11.89
C PRO A 81 1.57 4.15 -13.26
N VAL A 82 0.43 4.78 -13.22
CA VAL A 82 -0.12 5.48 -14.40
C VAL A 82 0.34 6.93 -14.36
N ARG A 83 0.89 7.43 -15.47
CA ARG A 83 1.26 8.83 -15.57
C ARG A 83 0.04 9.67 -15.96
N ASN A 84 -0.22 10.71 -15.17
CA ASN A 84 -1.24 11.70 -15.44
C ASN A 84 -0.61 13.09 -15.50
N GLY A 85 -0.42 13.59 -16.71
CA GLY A 85 0.28 14.85 -16.95
C GLY A 85 1.75 14.82 -16.50
N LEU A 86 2.10 15.62 -15.52
CA LEU A 86 3.47 15.74 -14.97
C LEU A 86 3.76 14.76 -13.83
N TYR A 87 2.73 14.09 -13.29
CA TYR A 87 2.86 13.26 -12.11
C TYR A 87 2.52 11.81 -12.41
N PHE A 88 3.17 10.91 -11.71
CA PHE A 88 2.70 9.54 -11.57
C PHE A 88 1.56 9.51 -10.54
N SER A 89 0.39 9.00 -10.93
CA SER A 89 -0.77 8.94 -10.06
C SER A 89 -0.57 7.89 -8.97
N LEU A 90 -1.05 8.21 -7.77
CA LEU A 90 -1.11 7.25 -6.68
C LEU A 90 -2.31 6.32 -6.87
N PRO A 91 -2.17 5.01 -6.55
CA PRO A 91 -3.29 4.09 -6.56
C PRO A 91 -4.43 4.54 -5.64
N THR A 92 -5.67 4.30 -6.04
CA THR A 92 -6.86 4.69 -5.26
C THR A 92 -7.00 3.91 -3.95
N ASP A 93 -6.44 2.70 -3.93
CA ASP A 93 -6.41 1.81 -2.76
C ASP A 93 -5.19 2.04 -1.86
N LEU A 94 -4.40 3.09 -2.12
CA LEU A 94 -3.21 3.41 -1.34
C LEU A 94 -3.55 3.73 0.11
N TYR A 95 -2.92 3.03 1.04
CA TYR A 95 -2.84 3.41 2.46
C TYR A 95 -1.51 4.08 2.77
N ARG A 96 -0.40 3.42 2.46
CA ARG A 96 0.94 3.92 2.72
C ARG A 96 1.86 3.65 1.54
N LEU A 97 2.55 4.68 1.11
CA LEU A 97 3.59 4.58 0.10
C LEU A 97 4.79 3.85 0.71
N GLY A 98 5.22 2.80 0.06
CA GLY A 98 6.44 2.06 0.39
C GLY A 98 7.60 2.52 -0.49
N THR A 99 8.18 1.58 -1.21
CA THR A 99 9.37 1.79 -2.04
C THR A 99 8.98 2.12 -3.48
N VAL A 100 9.62 3.13 -4.05
CA VAL A 100 9.53 3.45 -5.48
C VAL A 100 10.80 2.93 -6.14
N ILE A 101 10.64 2.06 -7.11
CA ILE A 101 11.74 1.41 -7.83
C ILE A 101 11.84 1.99 -9.23
N TYR A 102 13.03 2.40 -9.61
CA TYR A 102 13.37 2.79 -10.97
C TYR A 102 14.11 1.65 -11.67
N LYS A 103 13.60 1.22 -12.82
CA LYS A 103 14.19 0.20 -13.68
C LYS A 103 15.16 0.88 -14.66
N ASN A 104 16.42 0.98 -14.28
CA ASN A 104 17.46 1.57 -15.12
C ASN A 104 17.90 0.56 -16.18
N THR A 105 17.51 0.80 -17.42
CA THR A 105 17.86 -0.07 -18.55
C THR A 105 19.05 0.54 -19.28
N THR A 106 20.18 -0.19 -19.29
CA THR A 106 21.40 0.22 -19.99
C THR A 106 21.73 -0.80 -21.08
N THR A 107 22.04 -0.32 -22.27
CA THR A 107 22.51 -1.15 -23.38
C THR A 107 24.00 -0.91 -23.58
N ASN A 108 24.80 -1.96 -23.49
CA ASN A 108 26.23 -1.86 -23.72
C ASN A 108 26.57 -1.79 -25.21
N ASN A 109 27.85 -1.52 -25.54
CA ASN A 109 28.33 -1.39 -26.91
C ASN A 109 28.16 -2.68 -27.75
N PHE A 110 27.86 -3.80 -27.16
CA PHE A 110 27.61 -5.07 -27.82
C PHE A 110 26.11 -5.36 -28.03
N GLY A 111 25.22 -4.37 -27.75
CA GLY A 111 23.79 -4.54 -27.91
C GLY A 111 23.12 -5.37 -26.81
N ILE A 112 23.84 -5.71 -25.75
CA ILE A 112 23.29 -6.43 -24.60
C ILE A 112 22.61 -5.41 -23.68
N THR A 113 21.33 -5.60 -23.45
CA THR A 113 20.52 -4.79 -22.56
C THR A 113 20.51 -5.40 -21.17
N SER A 114 20.85 -4.61 -20.16
CA SER A 114 20.78 -4.98 -18.74
C SER A 114 19.83 -4.01 -18.04
N THR A 115 18.91 -4.55 -17.25
CA THR A 115 18.01 -3.76 -16.40
C THR A 115 18.40 -3.93 -14.95
N GLU A 116 18.64 -2.83 -14.27
CA GLU A 116 18.97 -2.76 -12.85
C GLU A 116 17.82 -2.06 -12.12
N ASN A 117 17.32 -2.70 -11.05
CA ASN A 117 16.29 -2.13 -10.21
C ASN A 117 16.96 -1.29 -9.12
N ILE A 118 16.66 0.00 -9.11
CA ILE A 118 17.25 0.97 -8.19
C ILE A 118 16.14 1.62 -7.37
N GLU A 119 16.29 1.62 -6.05
CA GLU A 119 15.38 2.32 -5.17
C GLU A 119 15.55 3.84 -5.31
N ALA A 120 14.42 4.54 -5.50
CA ALA A 120 14.40 6.00 -5.50
C ALA A 120 14.28 6.53 -4.07
N GLU A 121 15.16 7.45 -3.68
CA GLU A 121 15.16 8.09 -2.37
C GLU A 121 14.03 9.13 -2.29
N ARG A 122 13.24 9.08 -1.21
CA ARG A 122 12.19 10.08 -0.96
C ARG A 122 12.78 11.35 -0.40
N ILE A 123 12.53 12.46 -1.06
CA ILE A 123 12.95 13.80 -0.61
C ILE A 123 11.79 14.77 -0.59
N ASN A 124 11.93 15.85 0.16
CA ASN A 124 10.98 16.96 0.17
C ASN A 124 11.20 17.91 -1.01
N ALA A 125 10.15 18.61 -1.44
CA ALA A 125 10.24 19.55 -2.56
C ALA A 125 11.28 20.66 -2.35
N ASN A 126 11.45 21.15 -1.12
CA ASN A 126 12.46 22.15 -0.79
C ASN A 126 13.87 21.57 -0.89
N GLU A 127 14.07 20.37 -0.39
CA GLU A 127 15.35 19.67 -0.43
C GLU A 127 15.78 19.39 -1.88
N PHE A 128 14.83 19.05 -2.75
CA PHE A 128 15.08 18.86 -4.18
C PHE A 128 15.73 20.08 -4.84
N LEU A 129 15.29 21.30 -4.48
CA LEU A 129 15.86 22.53 -5.02
C LEU A 129 17.35 22.66 -4.67
N TYR A 130 17.71 22.34 -3.44
CA TYR A 130 19.11 22.42 -2.98
C TYR A 130 19.98 21.32 -3.61
N ILE A 131 19.48 20.08 -3.64
CA ILE A 131 20.20 18.94 -4.23
C ILE A 131 20.43 19.17 -5.73
N ASN A 132 19.44 19.68 -6.45
CA ASN A 132 19.53 19.91 -7.89
C ASN A 132 20.47 21.08 -8.28
N SER A 133 20.74 22.00 -7.36
CA SER A 133 21.65 23.14 -7.61
C SER A 133 23.12 22.75 -7.57
N SER A 134 23.49 21.65 -6.92
CA SER A 134 24.87 21.19 -6.77
C SER A 134 25.20 20.06 -7.74
N PRO A 135 26.28 20.16 -8.52
CA PRO A 135 26.68 19.10 -9.46
C PRO A 135 27.03 17.76 -8.80
N LEU A 136 27.45 17.80 -7.53
CA LEU A 136 27.83 16.58 -6.77
C LEU A 136 26.62 15.83 -6.22
N THR A 137 25.58 16.56 -5.80
CA THR A 137 24.40 15.98 -5.16
C THR A 137 23.21 15.81 -6.12
N LYS A 138 23.32 16.36 -7.34
CA LYS A 138 22.27 16.25 -8.36
C LYS A 138 21.86 14.80 -8.59
N PRO A 139 20.56 14.51 -8.66
CA PRO A 139 20.04 13.17 -8.94
C PRO A 139 20.63 12.58 -10.22
N LYS A 140 20.89 11.29 -10.21
CA LYS A 140 21.38 10.52 -11.36
C LYS A 140 20.55 9.25 -11.50
N ASN A 141 20.60 8.62 -12.68
CA ASN A 141 19.90 7.35 -12.89
C ASN A 141 20.35 6.23 -11.95
N VAL A 142 21.60 6.29 -11.45
CA VAL A 142 22.15 5.36 -10.44
C VAL A 142 21.68 5.72 -9.02
N ARG A 143 21.23 6.94 -8.80
CA ARG A 143 20.69 7.42 -7.52
C ARG A 143 19.50 8.33 -7.80
N PRO A 144 18.37 7.74 -8.19
CA PRO A 144 17.15 8.50 -8.44
C PRO A 144 16.55 8.98 -7.12
N VAL A 145 15.84 10.10 -7.21
CA VAL A 145 15.08 10.66 -6.08
C VAL A 145 13.65 10.90 -6.50
N PHE A 146 12.71 10.83 -5.56
CA PHE A 146 11.34 11.17 -5.86
C PHE A 146 10.75 12.16 -4.87
N VAL A 147 9.86 13.00 -5.36
CA VAL A 147 9.10 13.97 -4.59
C VAL A 147 7.63 13.62 -4.71
N ALA A 148 6.98 13.37 -3.56
CA ALA A 148 5.56 13.07 -3.50
C ALA A 148 4.76 14.28 -2.98
N ASN A 149 3.59 14.51 -3.58
CA ASN A 149 2.62 15.50 -3.16
C ASN A 149 1.19 14.94 -3.28
N SER A 150 0.18 15.76 -3.04
CA SER A 150 -1.23 15.37 -3.13
C SER A 150 -1.67 14.96 -4.55
N SER A 151 -1.00 15.47 -5.59
CA SER A 151 -1.32 15.17 -6.99
C SER A 151 -0.66 13.89 -7.50
N GLY A 152 0.28 13.32 -6.73
CA GLY A 152 1.08 12.17 -7.13
C GLY A 152 2.53 12.32 -6.77
N TYR A 153 3.42 11.67 -7.52
CA TYR A 153 4.86 11.79 -7.32
C TYR A 153 5.60 11.97 -8.64
N ARG A 154 6.78 12.57 -8.56
CA ARG A 154 7.70 12.76 -9.69
C ARG A 154 9.04 12.16 -9.33
N ILE A 155 9.68 11.53 -10.31
CA ILE A 155 10.98 10.87 -10.14
C ILE A 155 12.01 11.61 -10.98
N TYR A 156 13.17 11.81 -10.41
CA TYR A 156 14.28 12.52 -11.03
C TYR A 156 15.53 11.63 -10.99
N GLY A 157 16.10 11.47 -12.18
CA GLY A 157 17.41 10.88 -12.40
C GLY A 157 18.35 11.90 -13.03
N ASN A 158 19.07 11.54 -14.09
CA ASN A 158 19.82 12.49 -14.90
C ASN A 158 18.89 13.58 -15.51
N SER A 159 17.67 13.18 -15.81
CA SER A 159 16.52 14.02 -16.21
C SER A 159 15.28 13.53 -15.45
N GLU A 160 14.15 14.20 -15.63
CA GLU A 160 12.88 13.70 -15.11
C GLU A 160 12.51 12.38 -15.78
N ILE A 161 12.24 11.35 -14.99
CA ILE A 161 11.80 10.04 -15.45
C ILE A 161 10.31 10.12 -15.74
N THR A 162 9.94 9.82 -16.97
CA THR A 162 8.57 10.03 -17.46
C THR A 162 7.88 8.76 -17.95
N ALA A 163 8.63 7.69 -18.14
CA ALA A 163 8.12 6.43 -18.68
C ALA A 163 7.54 5.55 -17.55
N PRO A 164 6.24 5.24 -17.54
CA PRO A 164 5.63 4.39 -16.52
C PRO A 164 6.23 2.98 -16.44
N ALA A 165 6.62 2.41 -17.57
CA ALA A 165 7.21 1.07 -17.65
C ALA A 165 8.58 0.96 -16.94
N GLU A 166 9.26 2.09 -16.72
CA GLU A 166 10.54 2.15 -16.00
C GLU A 166 10.36 2.31 -14.49
N VAL A 167 9.13 2.41 -14.02
CA VAL A 167 8.83 2.69 -12.62
C VAL A 167 7.94 1.60 -12.04
N GLU A 168 8.26 1.17 -10.83
CA GLU A 168 7.48 0.22 -10.08
C GLU A 168 7.25 0.77 -8.67
N LEU A 169 6.04 0.62 -8.18
CA LEU A 169 5.62 1.13 -6.89
C LEU A 169 5.22 -0.02 -5.98
N ASN A 170 5.91 -0.17 -4.86
CA ASN A 170 5.50 -1.04 -3.77
C ASN A 170 4.77 -0.22 -2.72
N TYR A 171 3.59 -0.65 -2.34
CA TYR A 171 2.75 0.07 -1.38
C TYR A 171 1.87 -0.85 -0.57
N ILE A 172 1.40 -0.35 0.55
CA ILE A 172 0.41 -1.01 1.38
C ILE A 172 -0.97 -0.49 0.96
N LYS A 173 -1.84 -1.41 0.53
CA LYS A 173 -3.22 -1.09 0.15
C LYS A 173 -4.12 -1.02 1.39
N LYS A 174 -5.19 -0.26 1.29
CA LYS A 174 -6.28 -0.30 2.27
C LYS A 174 -6.97 -1.65 2.22
N PRO A 175 -7.46 -2.18 3.36
CA PRO A 175 -8.37 -3.31 3.35
C PRO A 175 -9.57 -3.05 2.43
N ALA A 176 -10.03 -4.08 1.74
CA ALA A 176 -11.23 -3.97 0.93
C ALA A 176 -12.44 -3.72 1.83
N THR A 177 -13.35 -2.85 1.38
CA THR A 177 -14.60 -2.59 2.10
C THR A 177 -15.42 -3.86 2.21
N VAL A 178 -15.86 -4.14 3.42
CA VAL A 178 -16.76 -5.24 3.73
C VAL A 178 -18.17 -4.84 3.32
N SER A 179 -18.83 -5.68 2.53
CA SER A 179 -20.23 -5.51 2.16
C SER A 179 -20.96 -6.85 2.33
N TRP A 180 -21.88 -6.90 3.27
CA TRP A 180 -22.84 -7.97 3.45
C TRP A 180 -24.22 -7.47 3.09
N GLY A 181 -24.99 -8.26 2.34
CA GLY A 181 -26.34 -7.88 1.94
C GLY A 181 -26.65 -8.23 0.49
N TYR A 182 -27.76 -7.79 0.07
CA TYR A 182 -28.37 -8.02 -1.20
C TYR A 182 -27.60 -7.30 -2.31
N GLN A 183 -26.93 -8.04 -3.17
CA GLN A 183 -26.44 -7.45 -4.41
C GLN A 183 -27.61 -7.44 -5.40
N ILE A 184 -28.17 -6.28 -5.64
CA ILE A 184 -29.12 -6.11 -6.74
C ILE A 184 -28.29 -6.22 -8.03
N VAL A 185 -28.38 -7.36 -8.68
CA VAL A 185 -27.88 -7.51 -10.05
C VAL A 185 -28.81 -6.74 -10.95
N PHE A 186 -28.45 -5.50 -11.26
CA PHE A 186 -29.11 -4.78 -12.32
C PHE A 186 -28.72 -5.40 -13.66
N ASN A 187 -29.71 -5.86 -14.41
CA ASN A 187 -29.73 -6.48 -15.71
C ASN A 187 -29.64 -8.01 -15.77
N GLU A 188 -30.72 -8.64 -15.40
CA GLU A 188 -31.26 -9.64 -16.29
C GLU A 188 -32.76 -9.32 -16.49
N SER A 189 -33.07 -8.76 -17.64
CA SER A 189 -34.42 -8.81 -18.17
C SER A 189 -34.76 -10.28 -18.37
N LEU A 190 -35.50 -10.85 -17.45
CA LEU A 190 -36.18 -12.11 -17.66
C LEU A 190 -37.22 -11.89 -18.72
N TYR A 191 -36.95 -12.40 -19.93
CA TYR A 191 -37.98 -12.79 -20.87
C TYR A 191 -38.19 -14.29 -20.82
#